data_5a10f47e947b61448c124845a04f56f2
#
_entry.id   5a10f47e947b61448c124845a04f56f2
#
_cell.length_a   1.000
_cell.length_b   1.000
_cell.length_c   1.000
_cell.angle_alpha   90.00
_cell.angle_beta   90.00
_cell.angle_gamma   90.00
#
_symmetry.space_group_name_H-M   'P 1'
#
loop_
_entity.id
_entity.type
_entity.pdbx_description
1 polymer ?
#
loop_
_entity_poly.entity_id
_entity_poly.type
_entity_poly.pdbx_seq_one_letter_code
_entity_poly.pdbx_strand_id
1 'polypeptide(L)'
;MSYADQVFRRNFEDILKNGVWDTELAVRPRWEDGTPAHTVKKFGIVNRYDLQREFPILTLRRTYWKSAVDELLWIWQKKSNNVHDLSSHIWDAWADESGSIGKAYGYQLGVKHQYKEGMFDQVDRVLYDLKHDPASRRILTNLYNFADLHEMALYPCAYSMTFNVSGDTLNAILNQRSQDMLAANNWNVVQYAVLVHMMAQVSGLKAGELVHVIADAHIYDRHVPIVEQMLSEPEKPAPAFFIDPSVTDFYAFTKDSFRLEGYEPCPFEAKIPIAV
;
A
#
# COMPACT_ATOMS: atom_id res chain seq x y z
N MET A 1 21.37 4.40 -7.92
CA MET A 1 20.09 4.16 -8.60
C MET A 1 19.17 3.48 -7.60
N SER A 2 17.94 3.97 -7.47
CA SER A 2 16.92 3.35 -6.60
C SER A 2 16.46 2.01 -7.18
N TYR A 3 16.43 0.98 -6.36
CA TYR A 3 15.88 -0.32 -6.77
C TYR A 3 14.36 -0.24 -7.00
N ALA A 4 13.65 0.60 -6.25
CA ALA A 4 12.24 0.84 -6.47
C ALA A 4 11.96 1.39 -7.87
N ASP A 5 12.78 2.31 -8.39
CA ASP A 5 12.67 2.83 -9.76
C ASP A 5 12.90 1.72 -10.79
N GLN A 6 13.89 0.84 -10.58
CA GLN A 6 14.16 -0.28 -11.47
C GLN A 6 12.99 -1.27 -11.53
N VAL A 7 12.39 -1.59 -10.38
CA VAL A 7 11.18 -2.43 -10.30
C VAL A 7 10.02 -1.79 -11.07
N PHE A 8 9.84 -0.49 -10.88
CA PHE A 8 8.77 0.26 -11.52
C PHE A 8 8.92 0.30 -13.04
N ARG A 9 10.13 0.63 -13.54
CA ARG A 9 10.44 0.64 -14.97
C ARG A 9 10.17 -0.72 -15.60
N ARG A 10 10.73 -1.78 -15.02
CA ARG A 10 10.52 -3.16 -15.49
C ARG A 10 9.03 -3.50 -15.59
N ASN A 11 8.25 -3.16 -14.58
CA ASN A 11 6.81 -3.44 -14.57
C ASN A 11 6.07 -2.63 -15.63
N PHE A 12 6.37 -1.34 -15.79
CA PHE A 12 5.75 -0.50 -16.80
C PHE A 12 6.09 -0.96 -18.21
N GLU A 13 7.37 -1.20 -18.50
CA GLU A 13 7.82 -1.68 -19.80
C GLU A 13 7.15 -3.03 -20.14
N ASP A 14 7.07 -3.92 -19.16
CA ASP A 14 6.45 -5.23 -19.36
C ASP A 14 4.94 -5.13 -19.58
N ILE A 15 4.21 -4.29 -18.83
CA ILE A 15 2.78 -4.07 -19.03
C ILE A 15 2.51 -3.42 -20.39
N LEU A 16 3.24 -2.36 -20.75
CA LEU A 16 3.04 -1.66 -22.02
C LEU A 16 3.36 -2.55 -23.22
N LYS A 17 4.39 -3.40 -23.13
CA LYS A 17 4.84 -4.25 -24.23
C LYS A 17 4.05 -5.55 -24.36
N ASN A 18 3.72 -6.18 -23.24
CA ASN A 18 3.19 -7.55 -23.19
C ASN A 18 1.82 -7.65 -22.49
N GLY A 19 1.25 -6.53 -22.09
CA GLY A 19 -0.07 -6.47 -21.47
C GLY A 19 -1.20 -6.64 -22.46
N VAL A 20 -2.39 -6.90 -21.94
CA VAL A 20 -3.61 -7.07 -22.73
C VAL A 20 -4.55 -5.91 -22.43
N TRP A 21 -5.05 -5.26 -23.47
CA TRP A 21 -6.07 -4.22 -23.38
C TRP A 21 -7.46 -4.82 -23.14
N ASP A 22 -8.28 -4.11 -22.36
CA ASP A 22 -9.66 -4.49 -22.06
C ASP A 22 -10.69 -3.67 -22.88
N THR A 23 -10.29 -3.08 -23.99
CA THR A 23 -11.12 -2.19 -24.83
C THR A 23 -12.41 -2.83 -25.35
N GLU A 24 -12.41 -4.16 -25.50
CA GLU A 24 -13.58 -4.93 -25.94
C GLU A 24 -14.53 -5.32 -24.78
N LEU A 25 -14.17 -4.97 -23.53
CA LEU A 25 -14.94 -5.32 -22.35
C LEU A 25 -15.72 -4.12 -21.82
N ALA A 26 -16.87 -4.38 -21.22
CA ALA A 26 -17.58 -3.38 -20.42
C ALA A 26 -16.85 -3.15 -19.12
N VAL A 27 -16.21 -2.00 -18.97
CA VAL A 27 -15.46 -1.64 -17.74
C VAL A 27 -16.31 -0.75 -16.83
N ARG A 28 -16.18 -0.94 -15.52
CA ARG A 28 -16.89 -0.15 -14.52
C ARG A 28 -16.31 1.28 -14.39
N PRO A 29 -14.96 1.45 -14.29
CA PRO A 29 -14.39 2.77 -14.03
C PRO A 29 -14.68 3.76 -15.15
N ARG A 30 -14.86 5.02 -14.77
CA ARG A 30 -15.12 6.13 -15.67
C ARG A 30 -14.16 7.26 -15.40
N TRP A 31 -13.79 7.98 -16.44
CA TRP A 31 -13.14 9.26 -16.34
C TRP A 31 -14.12 10.35 -15.89
N GLU A 32 -13.63 11.49 -15.46
CA GLU A 32 -14.44 12.65 -15.03
C GLU A 32 -15.47 13.10 -16.12
N ASP A 33 -15.14 12.90 -17.39
CA ASP A 33 -16.03 13.20 -18.52
C ASP A 33 -17.05 12.10 -18.85
N GLY A 34 -17.13 11.06 -18.01
CA GLY A 34 -18.04 9.93 -18.16
C GLY A 34 -17.61 8.86 -19.16
N THR A 35 -16.50 9.04 -19.87
CA THR A 35 -16.00 8.02 -20.80
C THR A 35 -15.44 6.81 -20.07
N PRO A 36 -15.51 5.58 -20.67
CA PRO A 36 -14.91 4.40 -20.06
C PRO A 36 -13.41 4.57 -19.86
N ALA A 37 -12.92 4.16 -18.69
CA ALA A 37 -11.50 4.15 -18.37
C ALA A 37 -10.94 2.74 -18.62
N HIS A 38 -10.43 2.52 -19.83
CA HIS A 38 -9.83 1.26 -20.23
C HIS A 38 -8.41 1.10 -19.73
N THR A 39 -7.96 -0.14 -19.63
CA THR A 39 -6.63 -0.46 -19.10
C THR A 39 -5.86 -1.41 -20.00
N VAL A 40 -4.54 -1.25 -20.02
CA VAL A 40 -3.61 -2.31 -20.40
C VAL A 40 -3.10 -2.96 -19.11
N LYS A 41 -3.11 -4.30 -19.05
CA LYS A 41 -2.85 -5.02 -17.81
C LYS A 41 -2.10 -6.32 -17.96
N LYS A 42 -1.43 -6.72 -16.88
CA LYS A 42 -0.82 -8.04 -16.71
C LYS A 42 -1.33 -8.72 -15.45
N PHE A 43 -1.48 -10.02 -15.55
CA PHE A 43 -1.84 -10.88 -14.43
C PHE A 43 -0.59 -11.39 -13.71
N GLY A 44 -0.60 -11.32 -12.36
CA GLY A 44 0.35 -12.06 -11.54
C GLY A 44 1.75 -11.45 -11.45
N ILE A 45 1.87 -10.13 -11.16
CA ILE A 45 3.17 -9.50 -10.89
C ILE A 45 3.57 -9.72 -9.43
N VAL A 46 4.85 -10.07 -9.21
CA VAL A 46 5.46 -10.20 -7.89
C VAL A 46 6.71 -9.32 -7.82
N ASN A 47 6.67 -8.34 -6.92
CA ASN A 47 7.81 -7.46 -6.63
C ASN A 47 8.37 -7.77 -5.25
N ARG A 48 9.69 -7.61 -5.08
CA ARG A 48 10.39 -7.84 -3.83
C ARG A 48 11.21 -6.61 -3.47
N TYR A 49 11.11 -6.16 -2.23
CA TYR A 49 11.83 -4.99 -1.72
C TYR A 49 12.56 -5.37 -0.43
N ASP A 50 13.87 -5.35 -0.48
CA ASP A 50 14.72 -5.54 0.70
C ASP A 50 14.80 -4.24 1.49
N LEU A 51 14.06 -4.18 2.60
CA LEU A 51 13.94 -2.98 3.44
C LEU A 51 15.21 -2.71 4.28
N GLN A 52 16.13 -3.67 4.36
CA GLN A 52 17.44 -3.45 4.97
C GLN A 52 18.40 -2.74 4.01
N ARG A 53 18.17 -2.89 2.71
CA ARG A 53 19.00 -2.29 1.67
C ARG A 53 18.60 -0.84 1.38
N GLU A 54 17.30 -0.58 1.17
CA GLU A 54 16.79 0.74 0.85
C GLU A 54 15.29 0.87 1.15
N PHE A 55 14.85 2.09 1.33
CA PHE A 55 13.42 2.39 1.43
C PHE A 55 12.79 2.48 0.02
N PRO A 56 11.71 1.72 -0.28
CA PRO A 56 11.23 1.54 -1.65
C PRO A 56 10.32 2.69 -2.11
N ILE A 57 10.87 3.90 -2.22
CA ILE A 57 10.17 5.08 -2.73
C ILE A 57 10.68 5.47 -4.11
N LEU A 58 9.78 5.88 -5.00
CA LEU A 58 10.14 6.34 -6.34
C LEU A 58 10.88 7.68 -6.31
N THR A 59 11.89 7.79 -7.18
CA THR A 59 12.53 9.05 -7.51
C THR A 59 12.14 9.60 -8.88
N LEU A 60 11.51 8.80 -9.75
CA LEU A 60 11.03 9.20 -11.08
C LEU A 60 9.92 10.26 -11.03
N ARG A 61 9.21 10.32 -9.96
CA ARG A 61 8.28 11.38 -9.59
C ARG A 61 8.13 11.45 -8.07
N ARG A 62 7.59 12.56 -7.58
CA ARG A 62 7.32 12.71 -6.15
C ARG A 62 6.19 11.79 -5.70
N THR A 63 6.44 11.00 -4.66
CA THR A 63 5.42 10.33 -3.85
C THR A 63 5.18 11.14 -2.59
N TYR A 64 3.93 11.52 -2.31
CA TYR A 64 3.54 12.27 -1.10
C TYR A 64 3.50 11.33 0.11
N TRP A 65 4.67 10.83 0.47
CA TRP A 65 4.85 9.76 1.44
C TRP A 65 4.29 10.07 2.84
N LYS A 66 4.32 11.35 3.29
CA LYS A 66 3.70 11.73 4.57
C LYS A 66 2.18 11.53 4.55
N SER A 67 1.52 11.78 3.43
CA SER A 67 0.10 11.50 3.27
C SER A 67 -0.17 9.99 3.19
N ALA A 68 0.72 9.23 2.55
CA ALA A 68 0.63 7.76 2.53
C ALA A 68 0.77 7.16 3.94
N VAL A 69 1.68 7.71 4.75
CA VAL A 69 1.82 7.32 6.16
C VAL A 69 0.58 7.70 6.98
N ASP A 70 0.01 8.89 6.77
CA ASP A 70 -1.21 9.31 7.47
C ASP A 70 -2.37 8.35 7.20
N GLU A 71 -2.56 7.94 5.95
CA GLU A 71 -3.55 6.93 5.58
C GLU A 71 -3.25 5.56 6.19
N LEU A 72 -1.98 5.14 6.21
CA LEU A 72 -1.58 3.90 6.89
C LEU A 72 -1.98 3.92 8.36
N LEU A 73 -1.69 5.01 9.07
CA LEU A 73 -2.04 5.17 10.49
C LEU A 73 -3.56 5.24 10.69
N TRP A 74 -4.29 5.86 9.76
CA TRP A 74 -5.75 5.88 9.77
C TRP A 74 -6.33 4.47 9.65
N ILE A 75 -5.80 3.63 8.74
CA ILE A 75 -6.26 2.26 8.53
C ILE A 75 -5.83 1.35 9.70
N TRP A 76 -4.54 1.36 10.09
CA TRP A 76 -3.96 0.34 10.96
C TRP A 76 -3.96 0.69 12.45
N GLN A 77 -3.81 1.96 12.80
CA GLN A 77 -3.83 2.38 14.21
C GLN A 77 -5.23 2.81 14.65
N LYS A 78 -5.82 3.80 13.95
CA LYS A 78 -7.15 4.31 14.28
C LYS A 78 -8.23 3.28 13.97
N LYS A 79 -7.96 2.36 13.01
CA LYS A 79 -8.93 1.35 12.54
C LYS A 79 -10.24 2.03 12.12
N SER A 80 -10.12 3.23 11.56
CA SER A 80 -11.26 4.07 11.18
C SER A 80 -11.71 3.79 9.75
N ASN A 81 -12.97 4.03 9.51
CA ASN A 81 -13.61 4.07 8.21
C ASN A 81 -14.23 5.45 7.92
N ASN A 82 -13.93 6.47 8.73
CA ASN A 82 -14.43 7.82 8.56
C ASN A 82 -13.32 8.74 8.04
N VAL A 83 -13.56 9.40 6.89
CA VAL A 83 -12.58 10.28 6.22
C VAL A 83 -12.25 11.53 7.03
N HIS A 84 -13.09 11.93 7.99
CA HIS A 84 -12.80 13.05 8.87
C HIS A 84 -11.65 12.78 9.85
N ASP A 85 -11.28 11.50 10.04
CA ASP A 85 -10.10 11.10 10.83
C ASP A 85 -8.81 11.11 10.02
N LEU A 86 -8.87 11.41 8.71
CA LEU A 86 -7.75 11.45 7.77
C LEU A 86 -7.47 12.92 7.40
N SER A 87 -6.19 13.30 7.34
CA SER A 87 -5.82 14.69 7.00
C SER A 87 -5.88 15.00 5.50
N SER A 88 -5.91 13.98 4.64
CA SER A 88 -5.97 14.12 3.18
C SER A 88 -7.36 13.81 2.64
N HIS A 89 -7.67 14.33 1.45
CA HIS A 89 -8.96 14.19 0.78
C HIS A 89 -9.02 13.04 -0.24
N ILE A 90 -8.08 12.10 -0.15
CA ILE A 90 -7.94 11.03 -1.17
C ILE A 90 -9.09 10.02 -1.15
N TRP A 91 -9.87 9.95 -0.08
CA TRP A 91 -11.01 9.06 0.08
C TRP A 91 -12.37 9.73 -0.06
N ASP A 92 -12.44 11.05 -0.24
CA ASP A 92 -13.71 11.82 -0.25
C ASP A 92 -14.69 11.32 -1.33
N ALA A 93 -14.18 10.86 -2.48
CA ALA A 93 -15.02 10.34 -3.58
C ALA A 93 -15.76 9.04 -3.24
N TRP A 94 -15.35 8.34 -2.18
CA TRP A 94 -15.96 7.08 -1.74
C TRP A 94 -16.69 7.21 -0.41
N ALA A 95 -16.67 8.39 0.22
CA ALA A 95 -17.35 8.62 1.48
C ALA A 95 -18.83 8.98 1.26
N ASP A 96 -19.68 8.51 2.16
CA ASP A 96 -21.07 8.95 2.24
C ASP A 96 -21.19 10.33 2.91
N GLU A 97 -22.42 10.83 3.08
CA GLU A 97 -22.71 12.13 3.72
C GLU A 97 -22.19 12.24 5.17
N SER A 98 -22.01 11.12 5.85
CA SER A 98 -21.44 11.06 7.22
C SER A 98 -19.91 11.00 7.23
N GLY A 99 -19.27 10.92 6.07
CA GLY A 99 -17.85 10.72 5.92
C GLY A 99 -17.41 9.26 6.01
N SER A 100 -18.34 8.28 5.99
CA SER A 100 -18.03 6.87 6.11
C SER A 100 -17.75 6.23 4.75
N ILE A 101 -16.72 5.36 4.68
CA ILE A 101 -16.47 4.46 3.54
C ILE A 101 -17.09 3.06 3.78
N GLY A 102 -18.00 2.94 4.73
CA GLY A 102 -18.65 1.69 5.09
C GLY A 102 -17.72 0.73 5.86
N LYS A 103 -18.00 -0.57 5.79
CA LYS A 103 -17.23 -1.60 6.53
C LYS A 103 -15.90 -1.97 5.87
N ALA A 104 -15.24 -1.02 5.22
CA ALA A 104 -14.00 -1.23 4.48
C ALA A 104 -12.74 -0.95 5.33
N TYR A 105 -11.61 -1.47 4.90
CA TYR A 105 -10.25 -1.22 5.40
C TYR A 105 -10.11 -1.22 6.93
N GLY A 106 -9.97 -0.04 7.57
CA GLY A 106 -9.75 0.09 9.00
C GLY A 106 -10.84 -0.57 9.84
N TYR A 107 -12.10 -0.50 9.38
CA TYR A 107 -13.20 -1.19 10.06
C TYR A 107 -12.92 -2.69 10.21
N GLN A 108 -12.50 -3.37 9.13
CA GLN A 108 -12.23 -4.81 9.18
C GLN A 108 -11.05 -5.17 10.08
N LEU A 109 -10.04 -4.30 10.18
CA LEU A 109 -8.93 -4.49 11.11
C LEU A 109 -9.37 -4.38 12.57
N GLY A 110 -10.36 -3.51 12.86
CA GLY A 110 -10.86 -3.24 14.20
C GLY A 110 -11.88 -4.24 14.72
N VAL A 111 -12.44 -5.10 13.85
CA VAL A 111 -13.39 -6.14 14.30
C VAL A 111 -12.69 -7.13 15.22
N LYS A 112 -13.28 -7.33 16.41
CA LYS A 112 -12.70 -8.27 17.39
C LYS A 112 -13.16 -9.69 17.14
N HIS A 113 -12.21 -10.61 17.18
CA HIS A 113 -12.41 -12.05 17.00
C HIS A 113 -12.01 -12.81 18.25
N GLN A 114 -12.68 -13.92 18.53
CA GLN A 114 -12.35 -14.81 19.64
C GLN A 114 -11.19 -15.75 19.24
N TYR A 115 -10.09 -15.68 19.98
CA TYR A 115 -8.98 -16.61 19.92
C TYR A 115 -8.89 -17.41 21.23
N LYS A 116 -8.01 -18.41 21.31
CA LYS A 116 -7.80 -19.19 22.55
C LYS A 116 -7.29 -18.31 23.69
N GLU A 117 -6.48 -17.31 23.36
CA GLU A 117 -5.83 -16.39 24.28
C GLU A 117 -6.70 -15.21 24.70
N GLY A 118 -7.86 -14.99 24.03
CA GLY A 118 -8.78 -13.89 24.32
C GLY A 118 -9.40 -13.25 23.10
N MET A 119 -9.95 -12.06 23.29
CA MET A 119 -10.54 -11.24 22.23
C MET A 119 -9.49 -10.28 21.68
N PHE A 120 -9.20 -10.39 20.39
CA PHE A 120 -8.28 -9.49 19.68
C PHE A 120 -8.92 -9.00 18.39
N ASP A 121 -8.62 -7.77 18.00
CA ASP A 121 -8.75 -7.40 16.60
C ASP A 121 -7.52 -7.88 15.80
N GLN A 122 -7.55 -7.69 14.49
CA GLN A 122 -6.52 -8.28 13.63
C GLN A 122 -5.13 -7.68 13.88
N VAL A 123 -5.04 -6.37 14.18
CA VAL A 123 -3.76 -5.69 14.45
C VAL A 123 -3.18 -6.14 15.77
N ASP A 124 -4.00 -6.13 16.83
CA ASP A 124 -3.58 -6.58 18.16
C ASP A 124 -3.18 -8.05 18.14
N ARG A 125 -3.85 -8.88 17.33
CA ARG A 125 -3.48 -10.29 17.17
C ARG A 125 -2.12 -10.44 16.50
N VAL A 126 -1.82 -9.70 15.44
CA VAL A 126 -0.49 -9.70 14.79
C VAL A 126 0.60 -9.28 15.79
N LEU A 127 0.38 -8.19 16.53
CA LEU A 127 1.34 -7.70 17.55
C LEU A 127 1.55 -8.73 18.66
N TYR A 128 0.49 -9.40 19.11
CA TYR A 128 0.58 -10.47 20.10
C TYR A 128 1.42 -11.65 19.59
N ASP A 129 1.11 -12.14 18.37
CA ASP A 129 1.81 -13.29 17.80
C ASP A 129 3.29 -12.99 17.54
N LEU A 130 3.64 -11.81 17.02
CA LEU A 130 5.03 -11.40 16.79
C LEU A 130 5.86 -11.38 18.09
N LYS A 131 5.23 -11.09 19.24
CA LYS A 131 5.88 -11.05 20.55
C LYS A 131 5.93 -12.41 21.27
N HIS A 132 4.90 -13.24 21.11
CA HIS A 132 4.71 -14.44 21.92
C HIS A 132 4.88 -15.75 21.15
N ASP A 133 4.66 -15.74 19.83
CA ASP A 133 4.83 -16.90 18.95
C ASP A 133 5.40 -16.48 17.58
N PRO A 134 6.60 -15.87 17.52
CA PRO A 134 7.18 -15.38 16.28
C PRO A 134 7.45 -16.48 15.24
N ALA A 135 7.53 -17.74 15.66
CA ALA A 135 7.67 -18.88 14.76
C ALA A 135 6.35 -19.30 14.08
N SER A 136 5.25 -18.67 14.44
CA SER A 136 3.92 -18.97 13.86
C SER A 136 3.86 -18.69 12.37
N ARG A 137 3.24 -19.61 11.64
CA ARG A 137 2.94 -19.45 10.19
C ARG A 137 1.52 -18.96 9.95
N ARG A 138 0.88 -18.37 10.98
CA ARG A 138 -0.53 -17.94 11.01
C ARG A 138 -0.69 -16.45 11.27
N ILE A 139 0.41 -15.70 11.19
CA ILE A 139 0.43 -14.25 11.45
C ILE A 139 -0.03 -13.55 10.17
N LEU A 140 -1.30 -13.19 10.10
CA LEU A 140 -1.86 -12.55 8.93
C LEU A 140 -3.08 -11.68 9.26
N THR A 141 -3.37 -10.76 8.36
CA THR A 141 -4.63 -9.99 8.34
C THR A 141 -5.37 -10.19 7.03
N ASN A 142 -6.69 -10.07 7.06
CA ASN A 142 -7.53 -10.12 5.86
C ASN A 142 -8.67 -9.10 5.97
N LEU A 143 -8.72 -8.19 5.00
CA LEU A 143 -9.73 -7.13 4.93
C LEU A 143 -10.91 -7.49 4.03
N TYR A 144 -10.77 -8.55 3.22
CA TYR A 144 -11.79 -8.98 2.27
C TYR A 144 -12.79 -9.91 2.95
N ASN A 145 -13.79 -9.31 3.60
CA ASN A 145 -14.83 -10.04 4.32
C ASN A 145 -16.08 -10.13 3.44
N PHE A 146 -16.38 -11.34 2.95
CA PHE A 146 -17.50 -11.58 2.04
C PHE A 146 -18.86 -11.21 2.67
N ALA A 147 -19.02 -11.34 3.99
CA ALA A 147 -20.26 -10.98 4.66
C ALA A 147 -20.56 -9.48 4.64
N ASP A 148 -19.53 -8.63 4.56
CA ASP A 148 -19.63 -7.18 4.65
C ASP A 148 -19.40 -6.45 3.32
N LEU A 149 -19.11 -7.16 2.21
CA LEU A 149 -18.79 -6.52 0.92
C LEU A 149 -19.88 -5.55 0.45
N HIS A 150 -21.15 -5.88 0.68
CA HIS A 150 -22.29 -5.05 0.27
C HIS A 150 -22.40 -3.72 1.05
N GLU A 151 -21.68 -3.59 2.16
CA GLU A 151 -21.60 -2.39 2.98
C GLU A 151 -20.26 -1.63 2.79
N MET A 152 -19.44 -2.02 1.83
CA MET A 152 -18.17 -1.36 1.51
C MET A 152 -18.33 -0.42 0.34
N ALA A 153 -17.95 0.85 0.49
CA ALA A 153 -17.93 1.81 -0.62
C ALA A 153 -16.90 1.40 -1.70
N LEU A 154 -15.78 0.79 -1.28
CA LEU A 154 -14.76 0.24 -2.17
C LEU A 154 -14.24 -1.08 -1.59
N TYR A 155 -14.27 -2.14 -2.40
CA TYR A 155 -13.69 -3.43 -2.00
C TYR A 155 -12.18 -3.32 -1.87
N PRO A 156 -11.56 -3.81 -0.78
CA PRO A 156 -10.14 -3.66 -0.53
C PRO A 156 -9.28 -4.16 -1.69
N CYS A 157 -8.44 -3.29 -2.25
CA CYS A 157 -7.45 -3.67 -3.26
C CYS A 157 -6.26 -4.38 -2.59
N ALA A 158 -5.64 -3.73 -1.61
CA ALA A 158 -4.69 -4.32 -0.68
C ALA A 158 -5.47 -5.06 0.40
N TYR A 159 -5.70 -6.36 0.20
CA TYR A 159 -6.70 -7.08 0.99
C TYR A 159 -6.12 -7.97 2.08
N SER A 160 -4.86 -8.38 2.00
CA SER A 160 -4.25 -9.17 3.07
C SER A 160 -2.76 -8.92 3.22
N MET A 161 -2.29 -9.04 4.47
CA MET A 161 -0.88 -9.08 4.83
C MET A 161 -0.58 -10.40 5.52
N THR A 162 0.52 -11.04 5.13
CA THR A 162 1.07 -12.19 5.84
C THR A 162 2.46 -11.83 6.37
N PHE A 163 2.71 -12.11 7.63
CA PHE A 163 3.99 -11.85 8.28
C PHE A 163 4.71 -13.15 8.59
N ASN A 164 6.05 -13.13 8.49
CA ASN A 164 6.90 -14.27 8.80
C ASN A 164 8.21 -13.80 9.43
N VAL A 165 8.61 -14.42 10.52
CA VAL A 165 9.88 -14.15 11.17
C VAL A 165 10.91 -15.20 10.77
N SER A 166 12.05 -14.75 10.26
CA SER A 166 13.20 -15.59 9.90
C SER A 166 14.42 -15.10 10.68
N GLY A 167 14.85 -15.87 11.68
CA GLY A 167 15.87 -15.42 12.62
C GLY A 167 15.38 -14.23 13.45
N ASP A 168 16.01 -13.07 13.31
CA ASP A 168 15.62 -11.80 13.94
C ASP A 168 14.94 -10.82 12.97
N THR A 169 14.50 -11.31 11.81
CA THR A 169 14.03 -10.50 10.70
C THR A 169 12.56 -10.74 10.40
N LEU A 170 11.77 -9.67 10.34
CA LEU A 170 10.36 -9.67 9.95
C LEU A 170 10.21 -9.45 8.46
N ASN A 171 9.68 -10.45 7.75
CA ASN A 171 9.30 -10.36 6.36
C ASN A 171 7.77 -10.26 6.24
N ALA A 172 7.30 -9.68 5.14
CA ALA A 172 5.88 -9.57 4.90
C ALA A 172 5.51 -9.78 3.42
N ILE A 173 4.30 -10.33 3.19
CA ILE A 173 3.69 -10.40 1.86
C ILE A 173 2.43 -9.53 1.88
N LEU A 174 2.39 -8.54 0.98
CA LEU A 174 1.19 -7.79 0.66
C LEU A 174 0.51 -8.44 -0.55
N ASN A 175 -0.74 -8.86 -0.38
CA ASN A 175 -1.56 -9.33 -1.49
C ASN A 175 -2.53 -8.25 -1.95
N GLN A 176 -2.44 -7.90 -3.24
CA GLN A 176 -3.37 -7.00 -3.91
C GLN A 176 -4.10 -7.70 -5.06
N ARG A 177 -5.44 -7.57 -5.07
CA ARG A 177 -6.25 -8.10 -6.16
C ARG A 177 -6.23 -7.22 -7.40
N SER A 178 -5.94 -5.93 -7.24
CA SER A 178 -5.98 -4.92 -8.29
C SER A 178 -5.08 -3.74 -7.91
N GLN A 179 -4.29 -3.23 -8.87
CA GLN A 179 -3.34 -2.17 -8.66
C GLN A 179 -3.26 -1.23 -9.86
N ASP A 180 -3.69 0.02 -9.68
CA ASP A 180 -3.28 1.11 -10.56
C ASP A 180 -1.78 1.36 -10.39
N MET A 181 -1.03 1.00 -11.43
CA MET A 181 0.43 1.01 -11.37
C MET A 181 1.01 2.43 -11.36
N LEU A 182 0.30 3.42 -11.91
CA LEU A 182 0.77 4.81 -11.89
C LEU A 182 0.34 5.53 -10.59
N ALA A 183 -0.95 5.58 -10.31
CA ALA A 183 -1.45 6.43 -9.22
C ALA A 183 -1.20 5.82 -7.84
N ALA A 184 -1.41 4.50 -7.67
CA ALA A 184 -1.47 3.88 -6.36
C ALA A 184 -0.29 2.96 -6.01
N ASN A 185 0.47 2.42 -6.99
CA ASN A 185 1.46 1.40 -6.69
C ASN A 185 2.50 1.84 -5.66
N ASN A 186 3.24 2.92 -5.94
CA ASN A 186 4.29 3.34 -5.00
C ASN A 186 3.72 3.90 -3.68
N TRP A 187 2.51 4.43 -3.70
CA TRP A 187 1.80 4.82 -2.49
C TRP A 187 1.64 3.63 -1.55
N ASN A 188 1.08 2.52 -2.05
CA ASN A 188 0.91 1.30 -1.25
C ASN A 188 2.25 0.67 -0.85
N VAL A 189 3.25 0.63 -1.74
CA VAL A 189 4.58 0.10 -1.40
C VAL A 189 5.20 0.87 -0.23
N VAL A 190 5.13 2.20 -0.25
CA VAL A 190 5.61 3.06 0.85
C VAL A 190 4.85 2.78 2.15
N GLN A 191 3.52 2.72 2.10
CA GLN A 191 2.69 2.41 3.27
C GLN A 191 3.10 1.11 3.92
N TYR A 192 3.14 0.04 3.15
CA TYR A 192 3.40 -1.29 3.71
C TYR A 192 4.87 -1.52 4.08
N ALA A 193 5.81 -0.80 3.44
CA ALA A 193 7.19 -0.75 3.91
C ALA A 193 7.30 -0.10 5.30
N VAL A 194 6.63 1.04 5.51
CA VAL A 194 6.55 1.68 6.83
C VAL A 194 5.89 0.75 7.84
N LEU A 195 4.81 0.07 7.49
CA LEU A 195 4.14 -0.90 8.37
C LEU A 195 5.10 -2.01 8.86
N VAL A 196 5.89 -2.58 7.94
CA VAL A 196 6.88 -3.61 8.29
C VAL A 196 7.92 -3.06 9.26
N HIS A 197 8.43 -1.84 9.04
CA HIS A 197 9.34 -1.18 9.99
C HIS A 197 8.71 -0.95 11.36
N MET A 198 7.46 -0.46 11.41
CA MET A 198 6.72 -0.26 12.67
C MET A 198 6.56 -1.57 13.44
N MET A 199 6.03 -2.61 12.78
CA MET A 199 5.80 -3.93 13.37
C MET A 199 7.10 -4.57 13.86
N ALA A 200 8.17 -4.47 13.07
CA ALA A 200 9.48 -5.00 13.44
C ALA A 200 10.01 -4.30 14.69
N GLN A 201 10.01 -2.95 14.71
CA GLN A 201 10.54 -2.19 15.84
C GLN A 201 9.84 -2.52 17.16
N VAL A 202 8.49 -2.50 17.20
CA VAL A 202 7.74 -2.76 18.45
C VAL A 202 7.77 -4.22 18.88
N SER A 203 8.23 -5.12 18.02
CA SER A 203 8.40 -6.55 18.31
C SER A 203 9.87 -6.92 18.56
N GLY A 204 10.79 -5.95 18.55
CA GLY A 204 12.23 -6.20 18.75
C GLY A 204 12.90 -6.94 17.59
N LEU A 205 12.34 -6.84 16.40
CA LEU A 205 12.81 -7.47 15.15
C LEU A 205 13.43 -6.42 14.21
N LYS A 206 14.14 -6.89 13.19
CA LYS A 206 14.61 -6.08 12.07
C LYS A 206 13.58 -6.14 10.92
N ALA A 207 13.34 -5.03 10.25
CA ALA A 207 12.56 -5.05 9.01
C ALA A 207 13.34 -5.83 7.94
N GLY A 208 12.67 -6.74 7.25
CA GLY A 208 13.25 -7.62 6.24
C GLY A 208 12.75 -7.32 4.84
N GLU A 209 12.15 -8.30 4.20
CA GLU A 209 11.64 -8.18 2.83
C GLU A 209 10.14 -7.88 2.83
N LEU A 210 9.73 -6.92 2.00
CA LEU A 210 8.35 -6.73 1.57
C LEU A 210 8.15 -7.37 0.20
N VAL A 211 7.36 -8.42 0.12
CA VAL A 211 6.92 -9.04 -1.14
C VAL A 211 5.55 -8.50 -1.49
N HIS A 212 5.42 -7.88 -2.66
CA HIS A 212 4.17 -7.31 -3.16
C HIS A 212 3.63 -8.18 -4.29
N VAL A 213 2.54 -8.88 -4.05
CA VAL A 213 1.86 -9.76 -5.00
C VAL A 213 0.63 -9.04 -5.56
N ILE A 214 0.59 -8.87 -6.87
CA ILE A 214 -0.47 -8.12 -7.56
C ILE A 214 -1.13 -9.05 -8.57
N ALA A 215 -2.44 -9.32 -8.41
CA ALA A 215 -3.17 -10.17 -9.35
C ALA A 215 -3.45 -9.41 -10.66
N ASP A 216 -4.05 -8.23 -10.61
CA ASP A 216 -4.32 -7.37 -11.77
C ASP A 216 -3.48 -6.10 -11.66
N ALA A 217 -2.36 -6.05 -12.40
CA ALA A 217 -1.50 -4.87 -12.49
C ALA A 217 -1.80 -4.12 -13.77
N HIS A 218 -2.35 -2.90 -13.68
CA HIS A 218 -2.85 -2.18 -14.84
C HIS A 218 -2.38 -0.74 -14.92
N ILE A 219 -2.36 -0.24 -16.16
CA ILE A 219 -2.13 1.16 -16.51
C ILE A 219 -3.36 1.62 -17.29
N TYR A 220 -4.04 2.66 -16.82
CA TYR A 220 -5.16 3.25 -17.53
C TYR A 220 -4.72 3.92 -18.84
N ASP A 221 -5.60 3.97 -19.82
CA ASP A 221 -5.35 4.53 -21.16
C ASP A 221 -4.80 5.96 -21.08
N ARG A 222 -5.38 6.84 -20.27
CA ARG A 222 -4.89 8.23 -20.06
C ARG A 222 -3.62 8.32 -19.23
N HIS A 223 -3.21 7.23 -18.59
CA HIS A 223 -1.95 7.16 -17.86
C HIS A 223 -0.75 6.81 -18.75
N VAL A 224 -0.98 6.17 -19.90
CA VAL A 224 0.11 5.69 -20.78
C VAL A 224 1.10 6.80 -21.15
N PRO A 225 0.70 7.98 -21.65
CA PRO A 225 1.65 9.04 -21.98
C PRO A 225 2.46 9.53 -20.77
N ILE A 226 1.84 9.51 -19.58
CA ILE A 226 2.48 9.90 -18.32
C ILE A 226 3.56 8.88 -17.93
N VAL A 227 3.24 7.59 -18.06
CA VAL A 227 4.17 6.49 -17.81
C VAL A 227 5.37 6.56 -18.77
N GLU A 228 5.13 6.80 -20.07
CA GLU A 228 6.19 6.96 -21.08
C GLU A 228 7.12 8.14 -20.74
N GLN A 229 6.57 9.27 -20.29
CA GLN A 229 7.36 10.38 -19.78
C GLN A 229 8.21 9.96 -18.58
N MET A 230 7.62 9.28 -17.59
CA MET A 230 8.36 8.82 -16.40
C MET A 230 9.49 7.83 -16.76
N LEU A 231 9.30 7.00 -17.76
CA LEU A 231 10.34 6.07 -18.23
C LEU A 231 11.55 6.80 -18.84
N SER A 232 11.41 8.05 -19.27
CA SER A 232 12.52 8.87 -19.79
C SER A 232 13.27 9.63 -18.68
N GLU A 233 12.73 9.74 -17.47
CA GLU A 233 13.35 10.47 -16.37
C GLU A 233 14.60 9.76 -15.83
N PRO A 234 15.64 10.49 -15.39
CA PRO A 234 16.83 9.87 -14.83
C PRO A 234 16.53 9.24 -13.46
N GLU A 235 17.13 8.08 -13.22
CA GLU A 235 17.10 7.46 -11.88
C GLU A 235 18.02 8.20 -10.92
N LYS A 236 17.57 8.39 -9.68
CA LYS A 236 18.32 9.01 -8.59
C LYS A 236 18.59 8.01 -7.46
N PRO A 237 19.49 8.31 -6.53
CA PRO A 237 19.69 7.48 -5.35
C PRO A 237 18.42 7.38 -4.50
N ALA A 238 18.19 6.22 -3.89
CA ALA A 238 17.15 6.08 -2.89
C ALA A 238 17.49 6.93 -1.64
N PRO A 239 16.49 7.56 -0.99
CA PRO A 239 16.70 8.27 0.26
C PRO A 239 16.98 7.31 1.40
N ALA A 240 17.61 7.81 2.47
CA ALA A 240 17.70 7.10 3.74
C ALA A 240 16.39 7.26 4.52
N PHE A 241 15.87 6.14 5.03
CA PHE A 241 14.67 6.12 5.87
C PHE A 241 15.04 5.97 7.33
N PHE A 242 14.40 6.75 8.19
CA PHE A 242 14.57 6.73 9.64
C PHE A 242 13.22 6.62 10.33
N ILE A 243 13.19 5.78 11.36
CA ILE A 243 12.09 5.63 12.29
C ILE A 243 12.57 6.01 13.69
N ASP A 244 11.76 6.75 14.45
CA ASP A 244 12.11 7.17 15.82
C ASP A 244 12.27 5.95 16.73
N PRO A 245 13.49 5.66 17.20
CA PRO A 245 13.75 4.47 18.00
C PRO A 245 13.14 4.54 19.41
N SER A 246 12.69 5.70 19.86
CA SER A 246 12.07 5.88 21.18
C SER A 246 10.61 5.37 21.20
N VAL A 247 9.98 5.18 20.04
CA VAL A 247 8.61 4.68 19.96
C VAL A 247 8.60 3.17 20.08
N THR A 248 8.06 2.66 21.19
CA THR A 248 8.00 1.23 21.53
C THR A 248 6.58 0.66 21.51
N ASP A 249 5.57 1.51 21.34
CA ASP A 249 4.18 1.12 21.20
C ASP A 249 3.71 1.40 19.76
N PHE A 250 3.08 0.41 19.14
CA PHE A 250 2.54 0.52 17.77
C PHE A 250 1.56 1.69 17.61
N TYR A 251 0.77 1.95 18.65
CA TYR A 251 -0.25 3.02 18.63
C TYR A 251 0.31 4.42 18.95
N ALA A 252 1.58 4.52 19.33
CA ALA A 252 2.25 5.79 19.62
C ALA A 252 2.95 6.42 18.38
N PHE A 253 3.08 5.71 17.27
CA PHE A 253 3.65 6.29 16.06
C PHE A 253 2.76 7.40 15.51
N THR A 254 3.41 8.47 15.04
CA THR A 254 2.81 9.59 14.33
C THR A 254 3.51 9.80 12.99
N LYS A 255 3.01 10.68 12.14
CA LYS A 255 3.72 11.07 10.89
C LYS A 255 5.13 11.58 11.13
N ASP A 256 5.38 12.16 12.32
CA ASP A 256 6.67 12.74 12.66
C ASP A 256 7.67 11.72 13.24
N SER A 257 7.19 10.50 13.52
CA SER A 257 8.06 9.38 13.88
C SER A 257 8.91 8.88 12.71
N PHE A 258 8.68 9.36 11.49
CA PHE A 258 9.35 8.92 10.27
C PHE A 258 10.00 10.07 9.53
N ARG A 259 11.20 9.83 8.97
CA ARG A 259 11.96 10.82 8.22
C ARG A 259 12.62 10.17 7.01
N LEU A 260 12.64 10.91 5.88
CA LEU A 260 13.46 10.60 4.71
C LEU A 260 14.54 11.67 4.57
N GLU A 261 15.78 11.24 4.42
CA GLU A 261 16.91 12.12 4.11
C GLU A 261 17.40 11.88 2.68
N GLY A 262 17.66 12.96 1.95
CA GLY A 262 18.11 12.88 0.56
C GLY A 262 17.01 12.47 -0.43
N TYR A 263 15.73 12.71 -0.12
CA TYR A 263 14.63 12.46 -1.06
C TYR A 263 14.49 13.61 -2.06
N GLU A 264 15.04 13.42 -3.23
CA GLU A 264 15.09 14.41 -4.32
C GLU A 264 14.45 13.83 -5.60
N PRO A 265 13.11 13.67 -5.65
CA PRO A 265 12.45 13.10 -6.83
C PRO A 265 12.57 14.04 -8.05
N CYS A 266 12.42 13.48 -9.25
CA CYS A 266 12.32 14.27 -10.47
C CYS A 266 11.11 15.21 -10.40
N PRO A 267 11.23 16.45 -10.94
CA PRO A 267 10.10 17.33 -11.11
C PRO A 267 9.03 16.66 -11.97
N PHE A 268 7.78 16.76 -11.54
CA PHE A 268 6.67 16.13 -12.26
C PHE A 268 5.46 17.06 -12.16
N GLU A 269 5.08 17.66 -13.29
CA GLU A 269 4.02 18.67 -13.36
C GLU A 269 2.68 18.12 -13.85
N ALA A 270 2.67 16.92 -14.47
CA ALA A 270 1.45 16.33 -15.00
C ALA A 270 0.46 15.98 -13.88
N LYS A 271 -0.79 16.45 -14.01
CA LYS A 271 -1.89 16.00 -13.18
C LYS A 271 -2.24 14.54 -13.58
N ILE A 272 -2.19 13.63 -12.64
CA ILE A 272 -2.62 12.24 -12.86
C ILE A 272 -4.15 12.22 -12.76
N PRO A 273 -4.88 11.93 -13.84
CA PRO A 273 -6.33 11.80 -13.78
C PRO A 273 -6.72 10.54 -13.00
N ILE A 274 -7.83 10.59 -12.29
CA ILE A 274 -8.34 9.45 -11.50
C ILE A 274 -9.62 8.94 -12.17
N ALA A 275 -9.69 7.62 -12.35
CA ALA A 275 -10.89 6.92 -12.78
C ALA A 275 -11.66 6.39 -11.56
N VAL A 276 -12.99 6.55 -11.54
CA VAL A 276 -13.87 6.18 -10.41
C VAL A 276 -14.92 5.15 -10.82
#